data_017b267ba51e98891f1d46acd5500a96
#
_entry.id   017b267ba51e98891f1d46acd5500a96
#
_cell.length_a   1.000
_cell.length_b   1.000
_cell.length_c   1.000
_cell.angle_alpha   90.00
_cell.angle_beta   90.00
_cell.angle_gamma   90.00
#
_symmetry.space_group_name_H-M   'P 1'
#
loop_
_entity.id
_entity.type
_entity.pdbx_description
1 polymer ?
#
loop_
_entity_poly.entity_id
_entity_poly.type
_entity_poly.pdbx_seq_one_letter_code
_entity_poly.pdbx_strand_id
1 'polypeptide(L)'
;VGDITLYQTYFSTIVNQISSFINLLPIISKGLESVNSVGEVLLANDVENNKGKTKIKSVRGEFDFENLCFAYDSSKPVLNHLNLHVAAGETIALVGESGAGKSTVLNMVIGFNKPDSGRVLLDGVDMNTINLQTYRQHIAVVPQTSILFSGTIRDNITYGVKKISEQKLNQVIDAANLRSFIDGLPDGLDTVVGEHGGKLSGGQRQRISIARALMRDPDIIILDEATSALDSISEKEIQEALNNLTKDRTTFIVAHRLSTIKGADKIAVMRDGHCTEYGSYDELMALKGEFYEMRRLQL
;
A
#
# COMPACT_ATOMS: atom_id res chain seq x y z
N VAL A 1 -62.27 -34.78 -38.63
CA VAL A 1 -61.94 -34.21 -37.33
C VAL A 1 -60.58 -34.77 -36.85
N GLY A 2 -60.28 -36.09 -37.03
CA GLY A 2 -59.03 -36.70 -36.58
C GLY A 2 -57.77 -36.12 -37.25
N ASP A 3 -57.76 -35.83 -38.52
CA ASP A 3 -56.60 -35.29 -39.26
C ASP A 3 -56.25 -33.87 -38.81
N ILE A 4 -57.23 -33.05 -38.44
CA ILE A 4 -56.98 -31.65 -37.99
C ILE A 4 -56.28 -31.68 -36.63
N THR A 5 -56.67 -32.55 -35.71
CA THR A 5 -56.00 -32.73 -34.40
C THR A 5 -54.58 -33.26 -34.56
N LEU A 6 -54.36 -34.14 -35.52
CA LEU A 6 -53.03 -34.67 -35.81
C LEU A 6 -52.07 -33.58 -36.32
N TYR A 7 -52.53 -32.75 -37.28
CA TYR A 7 -51.72 -31.64 -37.79
C TYR A 7 -51.46 -30.60 -36.70
N GLN A 8 -52.39 -30.29 -35.84
CA GLN A 8 -52.25 -29.35 -34.74
C GLN A 8 -51.19 -29.88 -33.74
N THR A 9 -51.20 -31.17 -33.45
CA THR A 9 -50.19 -31.82 -32.56
C THR A 9 -48.79 -31.75 -33.17
N TYR A 10 -48.64 -32.07 -34.44
CA TYR A 10 -47.32 -31.99 -35.09
C TYR A 10 -46.81 -30.52 -35.14
N PHE A 11 -47.70 -29.57 -35.49
CA PHE A 11 -47.33 -28.16 -35.47
C PHE A 11 -46.86 -27.67 -34.10
N SER A 12 -47.62 -27.98 -33.06
CA SER A 12 -47.24 -27.64 -31.66
C SER A 12 -45.96 -28.29 -31.24
N THR A 13 -45.73 -29.55 -31.66
CA THR A 13 -44.47 -30.23 -31.37
C THR A 13 -43.28 -29.55 -32.00
N ILE A 14 -43.38 -29.17 -33.30
CA ILE A 14 -42.33 -28.47 -34.02
C ILE A 14 -42.02 -27.12 -33.37
N VAL A 15 -43.07 -26.32 -33.06
CA VAL A 15 -42.91 -25.03 -32.43
C VAL A 15 -42.22 -25.15 -31.07
N ASN A 16 -42.63 -26.12 -30.24
CA ASN A 16 -42.03 -26.38 -28.95
C ASN A 16 -40.55 -26.80 -29.06
N GLN A 17 -40.20 -27.63 -30.05
CA GLN A 17 -38.82 -28.05 -30.30
C GLN A 17 -37.95 -26.85 -30.71
N ILE A 18 -38.45 -26.01 -31.61
CA ILE A 18 -37.74 -24.77 -32.02
C ILE A 18 -37.55 -23.82 -30.83
N SER A 19 -38.62 -23.61 -30.04
CA SER A 19 -38.55 -22.77 -28.85
C SER A 19 -37.54 -23.31 -27.82
N SER A 20 -37.53 -24.62 -27.59
CA SER A 20 -36.55 -25.28 -26.71
C SER A 20 -35.11 -25.08 -27.20
N PHE A 21 -34.87 -25.17 -28.49
CA PHE A 21 -33.55 -24.95 -29.09
C PHE A 21 -33.13 -23.46 -28.92
N ILE A 22 -34.03 -22.52 -29.18
CA ILE A 22 -33.73 -21.08 -29.00
C ILE A 22 -33.40 -20.78 -27.51
N ASN A 23 -34.09 -21.42 -26.56
CA ASN A 23 -33.86 -21.23 -25.13
C ASN A 23 -32.51 -21.84 -24.65
N LEU A 24 -31.90 -22.75 -25.41
CA LEU A 24 -30.56 -23.25 -25.10
C LEU A 24 -29.43 -22.23 -25.39
N LEU A 25 -29.61 -21.36 -26.37
CA LEU A 25 -28.59 -20.40 -26.78
C LEU A 25 -28.09 -19.50 -25.64
N PRO A 26 -28.98 -18.87 -24.83
CA PRO A 26 -28.54 -18.08 -23.67
C PRO A 26 -27.80 -18.91 -22.60
N ILE A 27 -28.19 -20.16 -22.42
CA ILE A 27 -27.57 -21.07 -21.44
C ILE A 27 -26.12 -21.39 -21.87
N ILE A 28 -25.94 -21.73 -23.16
CA ILE A 28 -24.63 -21.99 -23.74
C ILE A 28 -23.76 -20.74 -23.67
N SER A 29 -24.29 -19.58 -24.08
CA SER A 29 -23.54 -18.30 -24.02
C SER A 29 -23.10 -17.98 -22.61
N LYS A 30 -23.98 -18.12 -21.61
CA LYS A 30 -23.65 -17.89 -20.21
C LYS A 30 -22.61 -18.89 -19.68
N GLY A 31 -22.70 -20.15 -20.13
CA GLY A 31 -21.69 -21.17 -19.82
C GLY A 31 -20.32 -20.82 -20.37
N LEU A 32 -20.23 -20.39 -21.63
CA LEU A 32 -18.97 -19.95 -22.26
C LEU A 32 -18.40 -18.72 -21.60
N GLU A 33 -19.23 -17.72 -21.27
CA GLU A 33 -18.79 -16.52 -20.55
C GLU A 33 -18.23 -16.85 -19.16
N SER A 34 -18.87 -17.78 -18.43
CA SER A 34 -18.38 -18.25 -17.14
C SER A 34 -17.01 -18.96 -17.27
N VAL A 35 -16.83 -19.80 -18.31
CA VAL A 35 -15.55 -20.44 -18.58
C VAL A 35 -14.48 -19.42 -18.93
N ASN A 36 -14.80 -18.43 -19.76
CA ASN A 36 -13.86 -17.35 -20.10
C ASN A 36 -13.44 -16.55 -18.87
N SER A 37 -14.39 -16.15 -18.01
CA SER A 37 -14.09 -15.40 -16.77
C SER A 37 -13.20 -16.21 -15.82
N VAL A 38 -13.43 -17.51 -15.67
CA VAL A 38 -12.54 -18.39 -14.90
C VAL A 38 -11.18 -18.50 -15.58
N GLY A 39 -11.16 -18.62 -16.92
CA GLY A 39 -9.94 -18.68 -17.72
C GLY A 39 -9.07 -17.44 -17.56
N GLU A 40 -9.66 -16.24 -17.58
CA GLU A 40 -8.95 -14.98 -17.35
C GLU A 40 -8.21 -14.96 -16.01
N VAL A 41 -8.86 -15.43 -14.94
CA VAL A 41 -8.23 -15.50 -13.62
C VAL A 41 -7.13 -16.56 -13.55
N LEU A 42 -7.36 -17.75 -14.12
CA LEU A 42 -6.40 -18.86 -14.05
C LEU A 42 -5.18 -18.67 -14.98
N LEU A 43 -5.37 -17.96 -16.08
CA LEU A 43 -4.32 -17.67 -17.06
C LEU A 43 -3.67 -16.30 -16.88
N ALA A 44 -4.06 -15.55 -15.84
CA ALA A 44 -3.43 -14.26 -15.51
C ALA A 44 -1.91 -14.45 -15.31
N ASN A 45 -1.10 -13.71 -16.09
CA ASN A 45 0.35 -13.80 -16.05
C ASN A 45 0.99 -12.87 -14.99
N ASP A 46 0.20 -11.99 -14.40
CA ASP A 46 0.61 -10.98 -13.41
C ASP A 46 0.53 -11.48 -11.95
N VAL A 47 0.29 -12.77 -11.75
CA VAL A 47 0.28 -13.39 -10.42
C VAL A 47 1.70 -13.44 -9.86
N GLU A 48 1.86 -12.97 -8.62
CA GLU A 48 3.14 -13.02 -7.92
C GLU A 48 3.66 -14.48 -7.81
N ASN A 49 4.79 -14.75 -8.45
CA ASN A 49 5.42 -16.05 -8.38
C ASN A 49 6.67 -16.00 -7.50
N ASN A 50 6.60 -16.62 -6.33
CA ASN A 50 7.69 -16.76 -5.37
C ASN A 50 8.43 -18.11 -5.45
N LYS A 51 8.08 -18.97 -6.41
CA LYS A 51 8.67 -20.32 -6.55
C LYS A 51 10.15 -20.19 -6.94
N GLY A 52 11.02 -20.85 -6.18
CA GLY A 52 12.47 -20.85 -6.44
C GLY A 52 13.20 -19.56 -5.99
N LYS A 53 12.49 -18.57 -5.42
CA LYS A 53 13.10 -17.32 -4.95
C LYS A 53 13.66 -17.44 -3.55
N THR A 54 14.67 -16.61 -3.23
CA THR A 54 15.34 -16.56 -1.95
C THR A 54 14.44 -16.06 -0.83
N LYS A 55 14.25 -16.86 0.21
CA LYS A 55 13.50 -16.46 1.41
C LYS A 55 14.33 -15.53 2.27
N ILE A 56 13.75 -14.41 2.67
CA ILE A 56 14.34 -13.43 3.57
C ILE A 56 14.06 -13.82 5.01
N LYS A 57 15.08 -13.79 5.86
CA LYS A 57 14.97 -14.07 7.31
C LYS A 57 15.22 -12.82 8.15
N SER A 58 16.03 -11.90 7.65
CA SER A 58 16.35 -10.62 8.27
C SER A 58 16.64 -9.59 7.20
N VAL A 59 16.37 -8.32 7.49
CA VAL A 59 16.58 -7.19 6.59
C VAL A 59 17.32 -6.10 7.36
N ARG A 60 18.34 -5.50 6.77
CA ARG A 60 18.96 -4.27 7.29
C ARG A 60 18.21 -3.03 6.78
N GLY A 61 17.66 -3.13 5.58
CA GLY A 61 16.85 -2.08 4.96
C GLY A 61 17.64 -1.09 4.13
N GLU A 62 18.80 -1.45 3.59
CA GLU A 62 19.53 -0.65 2.62
C GLU A 62 18.93 -0.84 1.23
N PHE A 63 18.66 0.26 0.51
CA PHE A 63 18.10 0.21 -0.84
C PHE A 63 18.98 0.94 -1.84
N ASP A 64 19.20 0.31 -3.01
CA ASP A 64 19.80 0.92 -4.19
C ASP A 64 18.85 0.79 -5.38
N PHE A 65 18.50 1.94 -5.97
CA PHE A 65 17.77 2.02 -7.24
C PHE A 65 18.78 2.33 -8.33
N GLU A 66 18.96 1.44 -9.27
CA GLU A 66 19.96 1.56 -10.32
C GLU A 66 19.31 1.66 -11.69
N ASN A 67 19.40 2.85 -12.31
CA ASN A 67 18.85 3.16 -13.65
C ASN A 67 17.40 2.65 -13.83
N LEU A 68 16.57 2.83 -12.81
CA LEU A 68 15.24 2.27 -12.74
C LEU A 68 14.29 2.98 -13.70
N CYS A 69 13.71 2.21 -14.65
CA CYS A 69 12.64 2.68 -15.52
C CYS A 69 11.37 1.86 -15.28
N PHE A 70 10.22 2.55 -15.33
CA PHE A 70 8.92 1.91 -15.17
C PHE A 70 7.80 2.72 -15.82
N ALA A 71 6.86 2.03 -16.45
CA ALA A 71 5.62 2.57 -16.98
C ALA A 71 4.44 1.67 -16.62
N TYR A 72 3.29 2.26 -16.24
CA TYR A 72 2.03 1.50 -16.11
C TYR A 72 1.43 1.18 -17.49
N ASP A 73 1.69 2.06 -18.43
CA ASP A 73 1.37 1.90 -19.85
C ASP A 73 2.64 2.24 -20.64
N SER A 74 3.03 1.38 -21.55
CA SER A 74 4.27 1.48 -22.35
C SER A 74 4.43 2.82 -23.09
N SER A 75 3.33 3.58 -23.26
CA SER A 75 3.33 4.90 -23.89
C SER A 75 3.77 6.05 -22.99
N LYS A 76 3.76 5.86 -21.63
CA LYS A 76 4.02 6.94 -20.68
C LYS A 76 4.91 6.47 -19.52
N PRO A 77 6.24 6.68 -19.60
CA PRO A 77 7.14 6.35 -18.51
C PRO A 77 6.80 7.19 -17.26
N VAL A 78 6.81 6.53 -16.10
CA VAL A 78 6.56 7.13 -14.79
C VAL A 78 7.84 7.27 -13.98
N LEU A 79 8.74 6.28 -14.09
CA LEU A 79 10.11 6.38 -13.59
C LEU A 79 11.05 6.29 -14.79
N ASN A 80 12.06 7.15 -14.80
CA ASN A 80 12.95 7.30 -15.94
C ASN A 80 14.39 7.42 -15.45
N HIS A 81 15.17 6.34 -15.58
CA HIS A 81 16.55 6.23 -15.12
C HIS A 81 16.74 6.73 -13.67
N LEU A 82 15.82 6.40 -12.79
CA LEU A 82 15.92 6.77 -11.38
C LEU A 82 17.13 6.08 -10.74
N ASN A 83 18.00 6.89 -10.15
CA ASN A 83 19.10 6.45 -9.30
C ASN A 83 18.89 7.05 -7.92
N LEU A 84 18.86 6.21 -6.89
CA LEU A 84 18.64 6.63 -5.51
C LEU A 84 19.27 5.61 -4.58
N HIS A 85 19.98 6.08 -3.55
CA HIS A 85 20.52 5.26 -2.48
C HIS A 85 19.87 5.65 -1.16
N VAL A 86 19.48 4.66 -0.34
CA VAL A 86 18.90 4.85 0.99
C VAL A 86 19.63 3.91 1.94
N ALA A 87 20.32 4.46 2.91
CA ALA A 87 21.06 3.67 3.89
C ALA A 87 20.13 2.95 4.87
N ALA A 88 20.61 1.85 5.45
CA ALA A 88 19.87 1.13 6.49
C ALA A 88 19.61 2.05 7.71
N GLY A 89 18.35 2.09 8.16
CA GLY A 89 17.92 2.94 9.28
C GLY A 89 17.72 4.43 8.92
N GLU A 90 17.92 4.81 7.67
CA GLU A 90 17.73 6.19 7.19
C GLU A 90 16.26 6.50 6.91
N THR A 91 15.84 7.71 7.26
CA THR A 91 14.54 8.26 6.88
C THR A 91 14.68 9.14 5.65
N ILE A 92 14.06 8.74 4.54
CA ILE A 92 14.05 9.51 3.29
C ILE A 92 12.67 10.09 3.01
N ALA A 93 12.60 11.39 2.72
CA ALA A 93 11.39 12.08 2.27
C ALA A 93 11.40 12.22 0.74
N LEU A 94 10.39 11.67 0.09
CA LEU A 94 10.13 11.87 -1.34
C LEU A 94 9.23 13.10 -1.50
N VAL A 95 9.72 14.13 -2.17
CA VAL A 95 9.00 15.39 -2.42
C VAL A 95 8.93 15.65 -3.93
N GLY A 96 7.95 16.42 -4.37
CA GLY A 96 7.73 16.73 -5.80
C GLY A 96 6.26 16.87 -6.14
N GLU A 97 5.96 17.31 -7.35
CA GLU A 97 4.61 17.51 -7.84
C GLU A 97 3.80 16.20 -7.88
N SER A 98 2.46 16.34 -7.97
CA SER A 98 1.60 15.19 -8.22
C SER A 98 1.96 14.54 -9.56
N GLY A 99 2.09 13.21 -9.58
CA GLY A 99 2.51 12.48 -10.79
C GLY A 99 4.02 12.36 -11.00
N ALA A 100 4.88 12.94 -10.15
CA ALA A 100 6.34 12.85 -10.27
C ALA A 100 6.92 11.43 -10.05
N GLY A 101 6.09 10.42 -9.71
CA GLY A 101 6.53 9.04 -9.53
C GLY A 101 6.74 8.61 -8.07
N LYS A 102 6.47 9.46 -7.07
CA LYS A 102 6.71 9.16 -5.63
C LYS A 102 6.03 7.87 -5.16
N SER A 103 4.73 7.72 -5.37
CA SER A 103 3.99 6.51 -4.98
C SER A 103 4.44 5.28 -5.78
N THR A 104 4.94 5.48 -6.99
CA THR A 104 5.52 4.37 -7.80
C THR A 104 6.83 3.89 -7.17
N VAL A 105 7.67 4.79 -6.65
CA VAL A 105 8.87 4.40 -5.87
C VAL A 105 8.46 3.58 -4.64
N LEU A 106 7.45 4.01 -3.88
CA LEU A 106 6.94 3.23 -2.74
C LEU A 106 6.45 1.84 -3.18
N ASN A 107 5.75 1.74 -4.31
CA ASN A 107 5.28 0.45 -4.84
C ASN A 107 6.45 -0.45 -5.28
N MET A 108 7.57 0.11 -5.76
CA MET A 108 8.81 -0.63 -6.01
C MET A 108 9.41 -1.17 -4.72
N VAL A 109 9.48 -0.35 -3.66
CA VAL A 109 9.96 -0.77 -2.33
C VAL A 109 9.09 -1.90 -1.76
N ILE A 110 7.76 -1.82 -1.87
CA ILE A 110 6.85 -2.89 -1.41
C ILE A 110 6.97 -4.17 -2.27
N GLY A 111 7.48 -4.03 -3.49
CA GLY A 111 7.53 -5.09 -4.48
C GLY A 111 6.17 -5.37 -5.14
N PHE A 112 5.29 -4.36 -5.23
CA PHE A 112 4.05 -4.45 -6.00
C PHE A 112 4.31 -4.30 -7.49
N ASN A 113 5.25 -3.44 -7.85
CA ASN A 113 5.66 -3.23 -9.23
C ASN A 113 7.06 -3.84 -9.46
N LYS A 114 7.30 -4.27 -10.69
CA LYS A 114 8.62 -4.69 -11.17
C LYS A 114 9.12 -3.66 -12.16
N PRO A 115 10.41 -3.29 -12.15
CA PRO A 115 10.97 -2.39 -13.14
C PRO A 115 10.94 -3.00 -14.55
N ASP A 116 10.72 -2.15 -15.57
CA ASP A 116 10.84 -2.52 -16.97
C ASP A 116 12.32 -2.64 -17.36
N SER A 117 13.17 -1.80 -16.79
CA SER A 117 14.63 -1.87 -16.89
C SER A 117 15.29 -1.29 -15.63
N GLY A 118 16.58 -1.57 -15.45
CA GLY A 118 17.27 -1.29 -14.20
C GLY A 118 16.92 -2.32 -13.12
N ARG A 119 17.23 -2.00 -11.86
CA ARG A 119 16.95 -2.90 -10.74
C ARG A 119 16.82 -2.15 -9.42
N VAL A 120 16.16 -2.80 -8.47
CA VAL A 120 16.11 -2.38 -7.06
C VAL A 120 16.84 -3.45 -6.26
N LEU A 121 17.86 -3.05 -5.52
CA LEU A 121 18.58 -3.92 -4.61
C LEU A 121 18.12 -3.65 -3.18
N LEU A 122 17.90 -4.71 -2.42
CA LEU A 122 17.69 -4.69 -0.98
C LEU A 122 18.88 -5.40 -0.31
N ASP A 123 19.61 -4.68 0.53
CA ASP A 123 20.83 -5.18 1.18
C ASP A 123 21.82 -5.80 0.17
N GLY A 124 21.92 -5.21 -1.05
CA GLY A 124 22.73 -5.68 -2.16
C GLY A 124 22.15 -6.85 -2.99
N VAL A 125 20.93 -7.32 -2.68
CA VAL A 125 20.27 -8.43 -3.40
C VAL A 125 19.16 -7.89 -4.30
N ASP A 126 19.13 -8.29 -5.57
CA ASP A 126 18.07 -7.88 -6.49
C ASP A 126 16.68 -8.37 -6.01
N MET A 127 15.76 -7.42 -5.84
CA MET A 127 14.40 -7.71 -5.36
C MET A 127 13.62 -8.67 -6.27
N ASN A 128 13.96 -8.76 -7.54
CA ASN A 128 13.36 -9.74 -8.45
C ASN A 128 13.67 -11.20 -8.07
N THR A 129 14.76 -11.45 -7.33
CA THR A 129 15.19 -12.78 -6.88
C THR A 129 14.69 -13.13 -5.48
N ILE A 130 14.07 -12.17 -4.78
CA ILE A 130 13.60 -12.30 -3.42
C ILE A 130 12.16 -12.86 -3.38
N ASN A 131 11.88 -13.73 -2.40
CA ASN A 131 10.53 -14.15 -2.08
C ASN A 131 9.78 -13.01 -1.38
N LEU A 132 8.90 -12.33 -2.11
CA LEU A 132 8.20 -11.14 -1.65
C LEU A 132 7.26 -11.41 -0.46
N GLN A 133 6.72 -12.62 -0.33
CA GLN A 133 5.87 -12.99 0.81
C GLN A 133 6.67 -12.96 2.12
N THR A 134 7.93 -13.45 2.12
CA THR A 134 8.80 -13.40 3.30
C THR A 134 9.35 -12.00 3.54
N TYR A 135 9.69 -11.26 2.47
CA TYR A 135 10.14 -9.88 2.53
C TYR A 135 9.10 -8.95 3.15
N ARG A 136 7.84 -9.03 2.73
CA ARG A 136 6.76 -8.17 3.26
C ARG A 136 6.43 -8.40 4.74
N GLN A 137 7.00 -9.41 5.38
CA GLN A 137 6.92 -9.56 6.83
C GLN A 137 7.76 -8.50 7.56
N HIS A 138 8.78 -7.95 6.90
CA HIS A 138 9.69 -6.93 7.40
C HIS A 138 9.22 -5.49 7.07
N ILE A 139 8.06 -5.33 6.39
CA ILE A 139 7.53 -4.02 5.99
C ILE A 139 6.25 -3.71 6.75
N ALA A 140 6.09 -2.45 7.16
CA ALA A 140 4.79 -1.90 7.49
C ALA A 140 4.50 -0.66 6.65
N VAL A 141 3.23 -0.50 6.26
CA VAL A 141 2.73 0.64 5.49
C VAL A 141 1.69 1.37 6.32
N VAL A 142 1.85 2.67 6.47
CA VAL A 142 0.82 3.57 7.00
C VAL A 142 0.32 4.41 5.83
N PRO A 143 -0.87 4.09 5.27
CA PRO A 143 -1.40 4.79 4.10
C PRO A 143 -1.99 6.15 4.49
N GLN A 144 -2.17 7.02 3.51
CA GLN A 144 -2.82 8.33 3.63
C GLN A 144 -4.21 8.20 4.27
N THR A 145 -5.02 7.28 3.79
CA THR A 145 -6.34 6.97 4.37
C THR A 145 -6.26 5.69 5.18
N SER A 146 -6.32 5.83 6.51
CA SER A 146 -6.28 4.69 7.41
C SER A 146 -7.58 3.90 7.37
N ILE A 147 -7.55 2.73 6.77
CA ILE A 147 -8.68 1.79 6.71
C ILE A 147 -8.56 0.80 7.87
N LEU A 148 -9.63 0.73 8.66
CA LEU A 148 -9.76 -0.27 9.71
C LEU A 148 -10.66 -1.43 9.24
N PHE A 149 -10.31 -2.64 9.66
CA PHE A 149 -11.13 -3.81 9.42
C PHE A 149 -12.29 -3.85 10.42
N SER A 150 -13.41 -4.43 10.01
CA SER A 150 -14.52 -4.70 10.92
C SER A 150 -14.05 -5.59 12.08
N GLY A 151 -14.42 -5.22 13.31
CA GLY A 151 -13.98 -5.89 14.52
C GLY A 151 -13.67 -4.87 15.64
N THR A 152 -12.89 -5.27 16.61
CA THR A 152 -12.50 -4.45 17.76
C THR A 152 -11.24 -3.63 17.49
N ILE A 153 -10.92 -2.68 18.38
CA ILE A 153 -9.63 -1.97 18.36
C ILE A 153 -8.48 -2.97 18.52
N ARG A 154 -8.61 -3.94 19.42
CA ARG A 154 -7.66 -5.03 19.63
C ARG A 154 -7.38 -5.79 18.33
N ASP A 155 -8.43 -6.24 17.63
CA ASP A 155 -8.31 -6.99 16.37
C ASP A 155 -7.56 -6.19 15.32
N ASN A 156 -7.80 -4.88 15.27
CA ASN A 156 -7.14 -4.00 14.33
C ASN A 156 -5.66 -3.78 14.65
N ILE A 157 -5.28 -3.57 15.91
CA ILE A 157 -3.88 -3.39 16.32
C ILE A 157 -3.09 -4.69 16.10
N THR A 158 -3.68 -5.83 16.42
CA THR A 158 -3.00 -7.14 16.40
C THR A 158 -3.11 -7.87 15.07
N TYR A 159 -3.68 -7.23 14.05
CA TYR A 159 -3.93 -7.84 12.74
C TYR A 159 -2.65 -8.40 12.10
N GLY A 160 -2.70 -9.69 11.75
CA GLY A 160 -1.58 -10.39 11.10
C GLY A 160 -0.48 -10.86 12.05
N VAL A 161 -0.59 -10.65 13.37
CA VAL A 161 0.38 -11.10 14.38
C VAL A 161 -0.11 -12.39 15.04
N LYS A 162 0.70 -13.46 14.97
CA LYS A 162 0.30 -14.79 15.46
C LYS A 162 0.45 -14.97 16.98
N LYS A 163 1.43 -14.31 17.61
CA LYS A 163 1.70 -14.40 19.04
C LYS A 163 1.74 -13.01 19.64
N ILE A 164 0.78 -12.72 20.46
CA ILE A 164 0.59 -11.42 21.09
C ILE A 164 0.88 -11.57 22.58
N SER A 165 1.82 -10.77 23.13
CA SER A 165 1.94 -10.61 24.56
C SER A 165 1.21 -9.34 24.98
N GLU A 166 0.48 -9.38 26.09
CA GLU A 166 -0.21 -8.20 26.64
C GLU A 166 0.80 -7.09 26.96
N GLN A 167 2.02 -7.45 27.36
CA GLN A 167 3.08 -6.46 27.60
C GLN A 167 3.44 -5.71 26.32
N LYS A 168 3.65 -6.39 25.17
CA LYS A 168 3.94 -5.74 23.89
C LYS A 168 2.76 -4.91 23.41
N LEU A 169 1.53 -5.42 23.56
CA LEU A 169 0.32 -4.68 23.19
C LEU A 169 0.23 -3.36 23.97
N ASN A 170 0.46 -3.38 25.28
CA ASN A 170 0.46 -2.18 26.10
C ASN A 170 1.55 -1.19 25.69
N GLN A 171 2.78 -1.66 25.41
CA GLN A 171 3.86 -0.79 24.89
C GLN A 171 3.49 -0.13 23.56
N VAL A 172 2.85 -0.86 22.67
CA VAL A 172 2.41 -0.35 21.36
C VAL A 172 1.30 0.69 21.52
N ILE A 173 0.35 0.46 22.43
CA ILE A 173 -0.72 1.42 22.75
C ILE A 173 -0.14 2.75 23.25
N ASP A 174 0.85 2.68 24.14
CA ASP A 174 1.52 3.86 24.67
C ASP A 174 2.34 4.57 23.58
N ALA A 175 3.11 3.81 22.79
CA ALA A 175 3.93 4.36 21.72
C ALA A 175 3.10 5.01 20.59
N ALA A 176 1.85 4.56 20.38
CA ALA A 176 0.92 5.13 19.41
C ALA A 176 0.02 6.23 19.99
N ASN A 177 0.26 6.70 21.22
CA ASN A 177 -0.56 7.70 21.93
C ASN A 177 -2.06 7.35 21.97
N LEU A 178 -2.38 6.07 22.18
CA LEU A 178 -3.76 5.57 22.24
C LEU A 178 -4.29 5.37 23.66
N ARG A 179 -3.44 5.41 24.70
CA ARG A 179 -3.81 5.06 26.07
C ARG A 179 -5.02 5.82 26.58
N SER A 180 -4.94 7.15 26.57
CA SER A 180 -6.02 8.02 27.06
C SER A 180 -7.34 7.84 26.29
N PHE A 181 -7.24 7.58 25.00
CA PHE A 181 -8.41 7.30 24.17
C PHE A 181 -9.06 5.96 24.54
N ILE A 182 -8.27 4.88 24.67
CA ILE A 182 -8.78 3.54 24.98
C ILE A 182 -9.37 3.50 26.40
N ASP A 183 -8.70 4.11 27.38
CA ASP A 183 -9.16 4.15 28.77
C ASP A 183 -10.45 4.97 28.94
N GLY A 184 -10.76 5.88 28.03
CA GLY A 184 -12.02 6.62 27.97
C GLY A 184 -13.19 5.86 27.34
N LEU A 185 -12.97 4.68 26.77
CA LEU A 185 -14.02 3.87 26.13
C LEU A 185 -14.64 2.87 27.13
N PRO A 186 -15.97 2.66 27.12
CA PRO A 186 -16.63 1.71 28.01
C PRO A 186 -16.08 0.28 27.90
N ASP A 187 -15.80 -0.17 26.68
CA ASP A 187 -15.30 -1.52 26.38
C ASP A 187 -13.79 -1.54 26.11
N GLY A 188 -13.09 -0.42 26.31
CA GLY A 188 -11.64 -0.32 26.12
C GLY A 188 -11.19 -0.83 24.75
N LEU A 189 -10.24 -1.79 24.73
CA LEU A 189 -9.72 -2.43 23.52
C LEU A 189 -10.76 -3.27 22.76
N ASP A 190 -11.81 -3.72 23.45
CA ASP A 190 -12.84 -4.58 22.83
C ASP A 190 -13.95 -3.74 22.19
N THR A 191 -13.80 -2.42 22.18
CA THR A 191 -14.70 -1.50 21.47
C THR A 191 -14.71 -1.78 19.97
N VAL A 192 -15.91 -1.98 19.39
CA VAL A 192 -16.12 -2.25 17.98
C VAL A 192 -16.01 -0.96 17.16
N VAL A 193 -15.09 -0.91 16.18
CA VAL A 193 -14.78 0.27 15.38
C VAL A 193 -15.82 0.62 14.31
N GLY A 194 -16.71 -0.32 13.97
CA GLY A 194 -17.71 -0.18 12.90
C GLY A 194 -17.09 -0.40 11.50
N GLU A 195 -17.92 -0.26 10.47
CA GLU A 195 -17.47 -0.41 9.09
C GLU A 195 -16.41 0.66 8.77
N HIS A 196 -15.24 0.23 8.27
CA HIS A 196 -14.09 1.08 7.95
C HIS A 196 -13.65 2.04 9.08
N GLY A 197 -14.02 1.78 10.33
CA GLY A 197 -13.73 2.66 11.47
C GLY A 197 -14.64 3.90 11.53
N GLY A 198 -15.84 3.84 10.98
CA GLY A 198 -16.76 4.97 10.87
C GLY A 198 -17.19 5.60 12.20
N LYS A 199 -17.00 4.90 13.33
CA LYS A 199 -17.27 5.43 14.68
C LYS A 199 -16.11 6.25 15.26
N LEU A 200 -14.97 6.33 14.58
CA LEU A 200 -13.74 6.94 15.07
C LEU A 200 -13.39 8.21 14.30
N SER A 201 -12.72 9.16 14.97
CA SER A 201 -12.15 10.33 14.29
C SER A 201 -11.01 9.94 13.34
N GLY A 202 -10.64 10.80 12.40
CA GLY A 202 -9.51 10.59 11.50
C GLY A 202 -8.21 10.30 12.22
N GLY A 203 -7.91 11.09 13.26
CA GLY A 203 -6.72 10.94 14.09
C GLY A 203 -6.71 9.64 14.89
N GLN A 204 -7.86 9.20 15.42
CA GLN A 204 -7.98 7.93 16.11
C GLN A 204 -7.72 6.74 15.17
N ARG A 205 -8.33 6.75 13.96
CA ARG A 205 -8.06 5.71 12.94
C ARG A 205 -6.58 5.66 12.58
N GLN A 206 -5.95 6.81 12.42
CA GLN A 206 -4.55 6.88 12.04
C GLN A 206 -3.62 6.33 13.13
N ARG A 207 -3.84 6.70 14.41
CA ARG A 207 -3.06 6.15 15.52
C ARG A 207 -3.25 4.63 15.67
N ILE A 208 -4.44 4.09 15.43
CA ILE A 208 -4.68 2.64 15.39
C ILE A 208 -3.90 2.00 14.23
N SER A 209 -3.82 2.65 13.05
CA SER A 209 -3.02 2.17 11.92
C SER A 209 -1.51 2.18 12.24
N ILE A 210 -1.02 3.22 12.94
CA ILE A 210 0.35 3.29 13.44
C ILE A 210 0.62 2.19 14.47
N ALA A 211 -0.31 1.97 15.42
CA ALA A 211 -0.21 0.88 16.39
C ALA A 211 -0.15 -0.50 15.72
N ARG A 212 -0.94 -0.72 14.65
CA ARG A 212 -0.87 -1.93 13.82
C ARG A 212 0.52 -2.10 13.20
N ALA A 213 1.12 -1.04 12.71
CA ALA A 213 2.46 -1.05 12.16
C ALA A 213 3.51 -1.37 13.24
N LEU A 214 3.45 -0.71 14.41
CA LEU A 214 4.34 -0.96 15.56
C LEU A 214 4.24 -2.39 16.08
N MET A 215 3.03 -2.97 16.08
CA MET A 215 2.80 -4.32 16.59
C MET A 215 3.51 -5.39 15.75
N ARG A 216 3.68 -5.14 14.45
CA ARG A 216 4.41 -6.01 13.52
C ARG A 216 5.93 -5.95 13.68
N ASP A 217 6.44 -4.88 14.30
CA ASP A 217 7.88 -4.64 14.51
C ASP A 217 8.71 -4.74 13.22
N PRO A 218 8.40 -3.92 12.22
CA PRO A 218 9.02 -4.01 10.91
C PRO A 218 10.42 -3.38 10.89
N ASP A 219 11.27 -3.83 9.95
CA ASP A 219 12.58 -3.21 9.67
C ASP A 219 12.46 -2.00 8.72
N ILE A 220 11.41 -2.01 7.88
CA ILE A 220 11.15 -0.99 6.86
C ILE A 220 9.75 -0.39 7.06
N ILE A 221 9.66 0.93 7.03
CA ILE A 221 8.42 1.70 7.16
C ILE A 221 8.14 2.45 5.86
N ILE A 222 6.88 2.45 5.46
CA ILE A 222 6.38 3.26 4.35
C ILE A 222 5.26 4.14 4.86
N LEU A 223 5.43 5.45 4.74
CA LEU A 223 4.46 6.47 5.12
C LEU A 223 3.99 7.22 3.87
N ASP A 224 2.72 7.03 3.51
CA ASP A 224 2.12 7.75 2.39
C ASP A 224 1.21 8.85 2.95
N GLU A 225 1.70 10.11 2.92
CA GLU A 225 0.97 11.31 3.39
C GLU A 225 0.28 11.18 4.75
N ALA A 226 0.91 10.49 5.70
CA ALA A 226 0.30 10.05 6.95
C ALA A 226 -0.27 11.17 7.86
N THR A 227 -0.18 12.45 7.51
CA THR A 227 -0.61 13.59 8.34
C THR A 227 -1.58 14.54 7.65
N SER A 228 -2.08 14.26 6.45
CA SER A 228 -3.01 15.13 5.74
C SER A 228 -4.40 15.19 6.42
N ALA A 229 -4.99 16.39 6.58
CA ALA A 229 -6.37 16.65 7.03
C ALA A 229 -6.71 16.41 8.52
N LEU A 230 -5.83 16.76 9.46
CA LEU A 230 -6.06 16.61 10.90
C LEU A 230 -6.07 17.95 11.65
N ASP A 231 -6.76 17.99 12.80
CA ASP A 231 -6.72 19.10 13.75
C ASP A 231 -5.37 19.16 14.49
N SER A 232 -4.99 20.34 14.99
CA SER A 232 -3.65 20.59 15.56
C SER A 232 -3.29 19.73 16.78
N ILE A 233 -4.26 19.28 17.57
CA ILE A 233 -4.01 18.44 18.75
C ILE A 233 -3.72 17.00 18.29
N SER A 234 -4.58 16.45 17.44
CA SER A 234 -4.39 15.12 16.84
C SER A 234 -3.10 15.04 16.03
N GLU A 235 -2.69 16.14 15.37
CA GLU A 235 -1.45 16.21 14.62
C GLU A 235 -0.22 15.95 15.49
N LYS A 236 -0.14 16.60 16.66
CA LYS A 236 0.99 16.42 17.60
C LYS A 236 1.08 14.97 18.09
N GLU A 237 -0.05 14.38 18.51
CA GLU A 237 -0.09 12.99 18.99
C GLU A 237 0.30 11.98 17.90
N ILE A 238 -0.10 12.24 16.66
CA ILE A 238 0.26 11.41 15.52
C ILE A 238 1.75 11.58 15.18
N GLN A 239 2.28 12.81 15.21
CA GLN A 239 3.70 13.03 14.92
C GLN A 239 4.60 12.32 15.95
N GLU A 240 4.23 12.36 17.23
CA GLU A 240 4.93 11.61 18.29
C GLU A 240 4.86 10.08 18.03
N ALA A 241 3.69 9.56 17.66
CA ALA A 241 3.52 8.15 17.32
C ALA A 241 4.33 7.75 16.08
N LEU A 242 4.41 8.61 15.06
CA LEU A 242 5.24 8.40 13.87
C LEU A 242 6.73 8.41 14.22
N ASN A 243 7.18 9.35 15.07
CA ASN A 243 8.58 9.38 15.53
C ASN A 243 8.96 8.09 16.26
N ASN A 244 8.05 7.55 17.08
CA ASN A 244 8.26 6.25 17.74
C ASN A 244 8.30 5.10 16.72
N LEU A 245 7.48 5.15 15.67
CA LEU A 245 7.42 4.13 14.63
C LEU A 245 8.70 4.13 13.77
N THR A 246 9.23 5.29 13.40
CA THR A 246 10.35 5.42 12.45
C THR A 246 11.72 5.21 13.09
N LYS A 247 11.80 5.27 14.41
CA LYS A 247 13.06 5.19 15.15
C LYS A 247 13.83 3.90 14.83
N ASP A 248 15.10 4.04 14.44
CA ASP A 248 16.04 2.95 14.12
C ASP A 248 15.54 2.03 12.97
N ARG A 249 14.71 2.56 12.05
CA ARG A 249 14.14 1.81 10.92
C ARG A 249 14.31 2.58 9.62
N THR A 250 14.55 1.86 8.54
CA THR A 250 14.57 2.47 7.20
C THR A 250 13.16 2.95 6.86
N THR A 251 13.02 4.24 6.57
CA THR A 251 11.70 4.84 6.39
C THR A 251 11.62 5.62 5.08
N PHE A 252 10.62 5.27 4.26
CA PHE A 252 10.25 6.02 3.06
C PHE A 252 9.00 6.82 3.35
N ILE A 253 9.04 8.14 3.13
CA ILE A 253 7.93 9.05 3.41
C ILE A 253 7.60 9.84 2.14
N VAL A 254 6.33 9.78 1.69
CA VAL A 254 5.81 10.80 0.77
C VAL A 254 5.35 11.98 1.61
N ALA A 255 6.07 13.09 1.52
CA ALA A 255 5.87 14.22 2.41
C ALA A 255 5.32 15.44 1.67
N HIS A 256 4.23 16.01 2.23
CA HIS A 256 3.64 17.28 1.81
C HIS A 256 3.74 18.36 2.90
N ARG A 257 4.04 17.98 4.16
CA ARG A 257 4.15 18.90 5.28
C ARG A 257 5.60 19.16 5.65
N LEU A 258 5.88 20.43 6.00
CA LEU A 258 7.21 20.88 6.37
C LEU A 258 7.80 20.14 7.58
N SER A 259 6.98 19.87 8.59
CA SER A 259 7.40 19.15 9.79
C SER A 259 7.97 17.78 9.46
N THR A 260 7.30 17.06 8.57
CA THR A 260 7.72 15.73 8.11
C THR A 260 9.00 15.80 7.27
N ILE A 261 9.10 16.79 6.37
CA ILE A 261 10.28 16.97 5.51
C ILE A 261 11.52 17.34 6.34
N LYS A 262 11.37 18.20 7.36
CA LYS A 262 12.48 18.59 8.24
C LYS A 262 12.96 17.46 9.16
N GLY A 263 12.10 16.51 9.45
CA GLY A 263 12.44 15.36 10.29
C GLY A 263 13.11 14.21 9.55
N ALA A 264 13.22 14.28 8.22
CA ALA A 264 13.89 13.27 7.42
C ALA A 264 15.41 13.50 7.37
N ASP A 265 16.19 12.41 7.36
CA ASP A 265 17.65 12.46 7.22
C ASP A 265 18.06 12.94 5.84
N LYS A 266 17.34 12.47 4.81
CA LYS A 266 17.53 12.84 3.41
C LYS A 266 16.19 13.15 2.73
N ILE A 267 16.26 14.00 1.73
CA ILE A 267 15.17 14.40 0.87
C ILE A 267 15.57 14.07 -0.57
N ALA A 268 14.68 13.38 -1.28
CA ALA A 268 14.78 13.15 -2.71
C ALA A 268 13.70 13.98 -3.42
N VAL A 269 14.12 14.94 -4.24
CA VAL A 269 13.23 15.75 -5.07
C VAL A 269 12.96 15.00 -6.36
N MET A 270 11.68 14.66 -6.56
CA MET A 270 11.21 13.89 -7.70
C MET A 270 10.56 14.80 -8.74
N ARG A 271 11.02 14.71 -9.99
CA ARG A 271 10.45 15.41 -11.13
C ARG A 271 10.51 14.55 -12.37
N ASP A 272 9.40 14.42 -13.09
CA ASP A 272 9.29 13.66 -14.34
C ASP A 272 9.91 12.24 -14.28
N GLY A 273 9.76 11.58 -13.13
CA GLY A 273 10.28 10.23 -12.88
C GLY A 273 11.78 10.16 -12.54
N HIS A 274 12.45 11.29 -12.37
CA HIS A 274 13.87 11.38 -11.97
C HIS A 274 14.00 11.90 -10.53
N CYS A 275 15.11 11.59 -9.87
CA CYS A 275 15.56 12.30 -8.69
C CYS A 275 16.46 13.45 -9.14
N THR A 276 15.99 14.71 -9.02
CA THR A 276 16.71 15.89 -9.49
C THR A 276 17.64 16.47 -8.44
N GLU A 277 17.25 16.36 -7.16
CA GLU A 277 18.07 16.80 -6.02
C GLU A 277 17.97 15.75 -4.90
N TYR A 278 19.09 15.55 -4.21
CA TYR A 278 19.20 14.61 -3.09
C TYR A 278 20.13 15.16 -2.02
N GLY A 279 19.69 15.23 -0.78
CA GLY A 279 20.49 15.76 0.32
C GLY A 279 19.66 15.95 1.59
N SER A 280 20.29 16.43 2.66
CA SER A 280 19.61 16.89 3.86
C SER A 280 18.81 18.18 3.62
N TYR A 281 17.91 18.52 4.52
CA TYR A 281 17.14 19.76 4.44
C TYR A 281 18.03 21.01 4.30
N ASP A 282 19.08 21.11 5.11
CA ASP A 282 19.97 22.27 5.12
C ASP A 282 20.84 22.33 3.87
N GLU A 283 21.33 21.19 3.36
CA GLU A 283 22.07 21.10 2.09
C GLU A 283 21.22 21.61 0.92
N LEU A 284 19.98 21.14 0.80
CA LEU A 284 19.09 21.53 -0.30
C LEU A 284 18.62 22.98 -0.20
N MET A 285 18.40 23.50 1.00
CA MET A 285 18.10 24.92 1.21
C MET A 285 19.28 25.83 0.84
N ALA A 286 20.53 25.39 1.13
CA ALA A 286 21.75 26.11 0.76
C ALA A 286 22.01 26.09 -0.74
N LEU A 287 21.65 25.00 -1.42
CA LEU A 287 21.78 24.84 -2.87
C LEU A 287 20.92 25.85 -3.65
N LYS A 288 19.82 26.35 -3.08
CA LYS A 288 18.84 27.25 -3.70
C LYS A 288 18.30 26.73 -5.04
N GLY A 289 18.16 25.42 -5.16
CA GLY A 289 17.67 24.73 -6.33
C GLY A 289 16.15 24.55 -6.33
N GLU A 290 15.68 23.46 -6.91
CA GLU A 290 14.25 23.13 -7.07
C GLU A 290 13.55 22.99 -5.72
N PHE A 291 14.17 22.31 -4.76
CA PHE A 291 13.63 22.17 -3.40
C PHE A 291 13.39 23.53 -2.72
N TYR A 292 14.36 24.44 -2.83
CA TYR A 292 14.26 25.80 -2.27
C TYR A 292 13.08 26.57 -2.90
N GLU A 293 12.92 26.54 -4.22
CA GLU A 293 11.80 27.20 -4.90
C GLU A 293 10.44 26.59 -4.52
N MET A 294 10.34 25.26 -4.45
CA MET A 294 9.13 24.59 -3.97
C MET A 294 8.75 25.04 -2.56
N ARG A 295 9.74 25.20 -1.68
CA ARG A 295 9.54 25.68 -0.31
C ARG A 295 9.08 27.15 -0.27
N ARG A 296 9.63 28.00 -1.11
CA ARG A 296 9.26 29.43 -1.20
C ARG A 296 7.82 29.64 -1.64
N LEU A 297 7.31 28.75 -2.49
CA LEU A 297 5.92 28.81 -3.00
C LEU A 297 4.87 28.25 -2.01
N GLN A 298 5.29 27.52 -0.98
CA GLN A 298 4.41 26.97 0.05
C GLN A 298 4.30 27.87 1.30
N LEU A 299 5.07 28.95 1.37
CA LEU A 299 4.98 30.04 2.34
C LEU A 299 4.14 31.19 1.81
#